data_07c5cb77d60c7811a17c3e20c107f6a7
#
_entry.id   07c5cb77d60c7811a17c3e20c107f6a7
#
_cell.length_a   1.000
_cell.length_b   1.000
_cell.length_c   1.000
_cell.angle_alpha   90.00
_cell.angle_beta   90.00
_cell.angle_gamma   90.00
#
_symmetry.space_group_name_H-M   'P 1'
#
loop_
_entity.id
_entity.type
_entity.pdbx_description
1 polymer ?
#
loop_
_entity_poly.entity_id
_entity_poly.type
_entity_poly.pdbx_seq_one_letter_code
_entity_poly.pdbx_strand_id
1 'polypeptide(L)'
;MLTGSYLLKGLCGLITFIALCGFDTSRHSIPVDDIYDGGPGKDGIPAILQPKFISAQEADQSLLKKNDRVLGIVHKGQSRAYPIKILNWHEIVNDRIGGDSRVVTYCPLCGTGMVFDTQVNGRKLTFGVSGLLYQSDMLLYDHQTESLWSQIKSEAVTGSMTGARLKLLPSTHTNWESWKAMHPDTVVLSDDPGYGRNYDRDPYQGYETSERLMFGVNATNKKYHPKEKVIGVEIGKATKAYPFSELSKAKSPLKDVVAKKPIQIFYDRKTRTAIIRDEQNREIPSVVGFRFAWYTFHPETLVFSAK
;
A
#
# COMPACT_ATOMS: atom_id res chain seq x y z
N MET A 1 -36.82 64.77 3.56
CA MET A 1 -37.28 63.34 3.41
C MET A 1 -36.36 62.66 2.46
N LEU A 2 -35.41 61.88 2.98
CA LEU A 2 -34.44 61.13 2.20
C LEU A 2 -34.63 59.67 2.56
N THR A 3 -35.13 58.86 1.63
CA THR A 3 -35.33 57.43 1.74
C THR A 3 -34.04 56.69 1.28
N GLY A 4 -33.34 56.17 2.22
CA GLY A 4 -32.17 55.35 1.93
C GLY A 4 -32.55 53.88 1.58
N SER A 5 -32.23 53.48 0.37
CA SER A 5 -32.38 52.11 -0.11
C SER A 5 -31.14 51.29 0.26
N TYR A 6 -31.28 50.27 1.12
CA TYR A 6 -30.21 49.31 1.42
C TYR A 6 -30.23 48.18 0.38
N LEU A 7 -29.26 48.20 -0.51
CA LEU A 7 -28.98 47.05 -1.41
C LEU A 7 -28.31 45.93 -0.61
N LEU A 8 -29.03 44.83 -0.41
CA LEU A 8 -28.51 43.58 0.11
C LEU A 8 -27.72 42.90 -1.02
N LYS A 9 -26.36 42.93 -0.96
CA LYS A 9 -25.52 42.15 -1.85
C LYS A 9 -25.50 40.71 -1.33
N GLY A 10 -26.29 39.84 -1.96
CA GLY A 10 -26.22 38.41 -1.78
C GLY A 10 -24.89 37.86 -2.35
N LEU A 11 -24.02 37.40 -1.47
CA LEU A 11 -22.81 36.69 -1.83
C LEU A 11 -23.22 35.28 -2.22
N CYS A 12 -23.43 35.03 -3.52
CA CYS A 12 -23.56 33.69 -4.07
C CYS A 12 -22.17 33.02 -4.00
N GLY A 13 -21.92 32.24 -2.95
CA GLY A 13 -20.77 31.35 -2.89
C GLY A 13 -20.88 30.32 -3.99
N LEU A 14 -20.01 30.43 -4.97
CA LEU A 14 -19.85 29.41 -6.00
C LEU A 14 -19.28 28.17 -5.31
N ILE A 15 -20.14 27.19 -4.94
CA ILE A 15 -19.70 25.85 -4.52
C ILE A 15 -19.21 25.18 -5.80
N THR A 16 -17.92 25.22 -6.03
CA THR A 16 -17.28 24.47 -7.10
C THR A 16 -17.37 22.98 -6.69
N PHE A 17 -18.39 22.28 -7.13
CA PHE A 17 -18.43 20.82 -7.11
C PHE A 17 -17.29 20.34 -8.02
N ILE A 18 -16.15 20.00 -7.45
CA ILE A 18 -15.14 19.20 -8.16
C ILE A 18 -15.80 17.84 -8.33
N ALA A 19 -16.26 17.56 -9.54
CA ALA A 19 -16.70 16.21 -9.90
C ALA A 19 -15.49 15.29 -9.76
N LEU A 20 -15.42 14.53 -8.69
CA LEU A 20 -14.39 13.51 -8.43
C LEU A 20 -14.53 12.38 -9.46
N CYS A 21 -14.13 12.64 -10.71
CA CYS A 21 -13.95 11.66 -11.78
C CYS A 21 -15.01 10.53 -11.87
N GLY A 22 -16.29 10.83 -11.55
CA GLY A 22 -17.39 9.88 -11.65
C GLY A 22 -17.61 8.96 -10.45
N PHE A 23 -16.83 9.05 -9.37
CA PHE A 23 -17.05 8.24 -8.16
C PHE A 23 -18.13 8.86 -7.25
N ASP A 24 -18.98 7.97 -6.68
CA ASP A 24 -20.00 8.41 -5.71
C ASP A 24 -19.33 8.71 -4.34
N THR A 25 -19.44 9.97 -3.92
CA THR A 25 -18.95 10.47 -2.63
C THR A 25 -20.06 10.86 -1.68
N SER A 26 -21.32 10.56 -1.99
CA SER A 26 -22.47 10.87 -1.15
C SER A 26 -22.39 10.17 0.22
N ARG A 27 -21.78 8.99 0.26
CA ARG A 27 -21.39 8.26 1.48
C ARG A 27 -19.88 8.22 1.58
N HIS A 28 -19.32 8.71 2.69
CA HIS A 28 -17.87 8.76 2.90
C HIS A 28 -17.52 8.62 4.38
N SER A 29 -16.32 8.08 4.66
CA SER A 29 -15.73 7.94 6.01
C SER A 29 -14.48 8.82 6.20
N ILE A 30 -14.08 9.57 5.16
CA ILE A 30 -12.99 10.54 5.16
C ILE A 30 -13.50 11.87 4.60
N PRO A 31 -12.87 13.02 4.91
CA PRO A 31 -13.22 14.29 4.25
C PRO A 31 -13.01 14.18 2.74
N VAL A 32 -14.04 14.50 1.97
CA VAL A 32 -13.99 14.42 0.50
C VAL A 32 -12.97 15.42 -0.07
N ASP A 33 -12.85 16.60 0.56
CA ASP A 33 -11.88 17.63 0.19
C ASP A 33 -10.41 17.23 0.38
N ASP A 34 -10.16 16.14 1.14
CA ASP A 34 -8.83 15.55 1.32
C ASP A 34 -8.50 14.50 0.25
N ILE A 35 -9.39 14.26 -0.72
CA ILE A 35 -9.14 13.39 -1.86
C ILE A 35 -8.52 14.23 -2.98
N TYR A 36 -7.31 13.85 -3.41
CA TYR A 36 -6.54 14.56 -4.43
C TYR A 36 -6.52 13.77 -5.74
N ASP A 37 -6.55 14.51 -6.85
CA ASP A 37 -6.25 13.94 -8.17
C ASP A 37 -4.73 13.68 -8.27
N GLY A 38 -4.36 12.43 -8.53
CA GLY A 38 -2.97 11.98 -8.72
C GLY A 38 -2.44 12.28 -10.13
N GLY A 39 -3.29 12.72 -11.04
CA GLY A 39 -2.97 13.11 -12.42
C GLY A 39 -3.28 12.09 -13.51
N PRO A 40 -3.10 10.76 -13.33
CA PRO A 40 -3.33 9.82 -14.43
C PRO A 40 -4.83 9.59 -14.75
N GLY A 41 -5.73 9.92 -13.82
CA GLY A 41 -7.16 9.61 -13.92
C GLY A 41 -7.48 8.12 -13.71
N LYS A 42 -8.79 7.79 -13.75
CA LYS A 42 -9.27 6.41 -13.60
C LYS A 42 -8.66 5.49 -14.67
N ASP A 43 -8.00 4.40 -14.23
CA ASP A 43 -7.30 3.41 -15.05
C ASP A 43 -6.18 3.97 -15.96
N GLY A 44 -5.75 5.23 -15.75
CA GLY A 44 -4.59 5.80 -16.41
C GLY A 44 -3.29 5.08 -16.04
N ILE A 45 -3.23 4.47 -14.85
CA ILE A 45 -2.30 3.41 -14.47
C ILE A 45 -3.09 2.10 -14.56
N PRO A 46 -2.84 1.24 -15.57
CA PRO A 46 -3.66 0.06 -15.80
C PRO A 46 -3.38 -1.03 -14.76
N ALA A 47 -4.39 -1.42 -13.98
CA ALA A 47 -4.31 -2.59 -13.12
C ALA A 47 -4.17 -3.88 -13.92
N ILE A 48 -3.38 -4.85 -13.43
CA ILE A 48 -3.26 -6.17 -14.04
C ILE A 48 -4.44 -7.03 -13.60
N LEU A 49 -5.33 -7.36 -14.53
CA LEU A 49 -6.53 -8.16 -14.27
C LEU A 49 -6.33 -9.66 -14.55
N GLN A 50 -5.41 -10.00 -15.45
CA GLN A 50 -5.09 -11.37 -15.86
C GLN A 50 -3.58 -11.57 -15.79
N PRO A 51 -2.99 -11.71 -14.59
CA PRO A 51 -1.55 -11.84 -14.41
C PRO A 51 -1.03 -13.14 -15.02
N LYS A 52 0.07 -13.02 -15.78
CA LYS A 52 0.88 -14.15 -16.26
C LYS A 52 2.06 -14.33 -15.32
N PHE A 53 2.49 -15.57 -15.15
CA PHE A 53 3.61 -15.90 -14.29
C PHE A 53 4.63 -16.77 -15.05
N ILE A 54 5.89 -16.55 -14.71
CA ILE A 54 7.05 -17.33 -15.20
C ILE A 54 7.69 -18.07 -14.02
N SER A 55 8.49 -19.08 -14.32
CA SER A 55 9.26 -19.82 -13.32
C SER A 55 10.36 -18.93 -12.70
N ALA A 56 10.86 -19.31 -11.52
CA ALA A 56 12.00 -18.67 -10.89
C ALA A 56 13.25 -18.71 -11.78
N GLN A 57 13.44 -19.80 -12.54
CA GLN A 57 14.55 -19.94 -13.47
C GLN A 57 14.46 -18.97 -14.66
N GLU A 58 13.29 -18.83 -15.27
CA GLU A 58 13.06 -17.87 -16.35
C GLU A 58 13.25 -16.43 -15.86
N ALA A 59 12.77 -16.14 -14.64
CA ALA A 59 12.93 -14.81 -14.03
C ALA A 59 14.40 -14.45 -13.79
N ASP A 60 15.26 -15.41 -13.40
CA ASP A 60 16.72 -15.20 -13.28
C ASP A 60 17.38 -14.87 -14.62
N GLN A 61 16.89 -15.47 -15.70
CA GLN A 61 17.50 -15.35 -17.02
C GLN A 61 17.10 -14.08 -17.76
N SER A 62 15.87 -13.63 -17.59
CA SER A 62 15.29 -12.60 -18.44
C SER A 62 14.75 -11.37 -17.71
N LEU A 63 14.41 -11.47 -16.41
CA LEU A 63 13.64 -10.43 -15.75
C LEU A 63 14.33 -9.85 -14.52
N LEU A 64 14.81 -10.65 -13.58
CA LEU A 64 15.21 -10.19 -12.26
C LEU A 64 16.72 -10.35 -12.00
N LYS A 65 17.30 -9.28 -11.43
CA LYS A 65 18.64 -9.33 -10.82
C LYS A 65 18.52 -9.65 -9.32
N LYS A 66 19.58 -10.16 -8.72
CA LYS A 66 19.65 -10.59 -7.31
C LYS A 66 19.06 -9.55 -6.33
N ASN A 67 19.35 -8.28 -6.54
CA ASN A 67 18.97 -7.17 -5.67
C ASN A 67 17.63 -6.52 -6.04
N ASP A 68 16.96 -6.95 -7.10
CA ASP A 68 15.66 -6.40 -7.48
C ASP A 68 14.65 -6.66 -6.36
N ARG A 69 13.89 -5.62 -6.04
CA ARG A 69 12.88 -5.70 -4.95
C ARG A 69 11.66 -6.44 -5.43
N VAL A 70 11.16 -7.29 -4.57
CA VAL A 70 9.91 -8.04 -4.79
C VAL A 70 8.99 -7.93 -3.58
N LEU A 71 7.70 -7.97 -3.82
CA LEU A 71 6.68 -8.27 -2.84
C LEU A 71 6.31 -9.75 -2.97
N GLY A 72 6.53 -10.53 -1.92
CA GLY A 72 6.26 -11.96 -1.91
C GLY A 72 5.05 -12.31 -1.06
N ILE A 73 4.33 -13.34 -1.46
CA ILE A 73 3.22 -13.94 -0.68
C ILE A 73 3.31 -15.47 -0.75
N VAL A 74 2.99 -16.11 0.36
CA VAL A 74 2.73 -17.56 0.42
C VAL A 74 1.28 -17.78 0.83
N HIS A 75 0.54 -18.53 0.04
CA HIS A 75 -0.83 -18.89 0.34
C HIS A 75 -1.12 -20.35 -0.06
N LYS A 76 -1.61 -21.17 0.86
CA LYS A 76 -1.90 -22.60 0.65
C LYS A 76 -0.73 -23.35 -0.02
N GLY A 77 0.50 -23.09 0.43
CA GLY A 77 1.70 -23.72 -0.09
C GLY A 77 2.20 -23.19 -1.45
N GLN A 78 1.49 -22.26 -2.07
CA GLN A 78 1.92 -21.60 -3.30
C GLN A 78 2.61 -20.27 -2.96
N SER A 79 3.82 -20.07 -3.47
CA SER A 79 4.59 -18.84 -3.33
C SER A 79 4.58 -18.06 -4.64
N ARG A 80 4.43 -16.73 -4.53
CA ARG A 80 4.44 -15.80 -5.66
C ARG A 80 5.29 -14.59 -5.36
N ALA A 81 6.03 -14.13 -6.35
CA ALA A 81 6.80 -12.89 -6.29
C ALA A 81 6.26 -11.87 -7.31
N TYR A 82 6.07 -10.65 -6.84
CA TYR A 82 5.64 -9.51 -7.66
C TYR A 82 6.78 -8.50 -7.68
N PRO A 83 7.51 -8.35 -8.81
CA PRO A 83 8.60 -7.40 -8.92
C PRO A 83 8.12 -5.97 -8.73
N ILE A 84 8.76 -5.21 -7.83
CA ILE A 84 8.39 -3.81 -7.58
C ILE A 84 8.52 -2.96 -8.85
N LYS A 85 9.48 -3.26 -9.72
CA LYS A 85 9.63 -2.57 -11.00
C LYS A 85 8.42 -2.72 -11.93
N ILE A 86 7.66 -3.82 -11.82
CA ILE A 86 6.38 -3.99 -12.52
C ILE A 86 5.26 -3.25 -11.77
N LEU A 87 5.21 -3.42 -10.44
CA LEU A 87 4.21 -2.78 -9.62
C LEU A 87 4.29 -1.24 -9.67
N ASN A 88 5.45 -0.64 -9.91
CA ASN A 88 5.60 0.81 -10.12
C ASN A 88 4.82 1.36 -11.33
N TRP A 89 4.44 0.49 -12.28
CA TRP A 89 3.72 0.86 -13.49
C TRP A 89 2.25 0.43 -13.49
N HIS A 90 1.88 -0.46 -12.56
CA HIS A 90 0.55 -1.06 -12.55
C HIS A 90 -0.18 -0.92 -11.21
N GLU A 91 0.55 -0.72 -10.12
CA GLU A 91 0.05 -0.52 -8.76
C GLU A 91 -0.85 -1.66 -8.22
N ILE A 92 -1.66 -2.31 -9.05
CA ILE A 92 -2.64 -3.33 -8.66
C ILE A 92 -2.52 -4.57 -9.53
N VAL A 93 -2.48 -5.74 -8.88
CA VAL A 93 -2.58 -7.04 -9.55
C VAL A 93 -3.72 -7.83 -8.92
N ASN A 94 -4.76 -8.13 -9.70
CA ASN A 94 -5.83 -9.03 -9.29
C ASN A 94 -5.41 -10.47 -9.61
N ASP A 95 -5.13 -11.26 -8.59
CA ASP A 95 -4.60 -12.62 -8.75
C ASP A 95 -5.49 -13.68 -8.12
N ARG A 96 -5.17 -14.94 -8.42
CA ARG A 96 -5.80 -16.11 -7.84
C ARG A 96 -4.75 -17.09 -7.36
N ILE A 97 -4.59 -17.24 -6.03
CA ILE A 97 -3.56 -18.05 -5.40
C ILE A 97 -4.23 -19.18 -4.63
N GLY A 98 -3.87 -20.43 -4.90
CA GLY A 98 -4.46 -21.59 -4.24
C GLY A 98 -5.98 -21.68 -4.38
N GLY A 99 -6.54 -21.15 -5.47
CA GLY A 99 -7.97 -21.07 -5.74
C GLY A 99 -8.67 -19.84 -5.17
N ASP A 100 -8.04 -19.10 -4.26
CA ASP A 100 -8.62 -17.91 -3.62
C ASP A 100 -8.22 -16.64 -4.36
N SER A 101 -9.17 -15.70 -4.48
CA SER A 101 -8.90 -14.41 -5.10
C SER A 101 -8.19 -13.47 -4.14
N ARG A 102 -7.16 -12.80 -4.65
CA ARG A 102 -6.31 -11.85 -3.92
C ARG A 102 -6.11 -10.61 -4.75
N VAL A 103 -5.95 -9.48 -4.08
CA VAL A 103 -5.43 -8.27 -4.72
C VAL A 103 -4.09 -7.92 -4.09
N VAL A 104 -3.09 -7.78 -4.94
CA VAL A 104 -1.75 -7.30 -4.59
C VAL A 104 -1.69 -5.83 -4.99
N THR A 105 -1.32 -4.98 -4.06
CA THR A 105 -1.29 -3.53 -4.27
C THR A 105 0.08 -2.98 -3.92
N TYR A 106 0.51 -1.96 -4.64
CA TYR A 106 1.72 -1.23 -4.34
C TYR A 106 1.53 0.27 -4.59
N CYS A 107 1.72 1.07 -3.55
CA CYS A 107 1.76 2.53 -3.66
C CYS A 107 3.21 3.01 -3.72
N PRO A 108 3.73 3.44 -4.86
CA PRO A 108 5.11 3.92 -4.99
C PRO A 108 5.38 5.15 -4.13
N LEU A 109 4.38 6.03 -3.98
CA LEU A 109 4.49 7.24 -3.15
C LEU A 109 4.65 6.93 -1.68
N CYS A 110 4.00 5.88 -1.18
CA CYS A 110 4.06 5.42 0.20
C CYS A 110 5.13 4.35 0.44
N GLY A 111 5.66 3.75 -0.65
CA GLY A 111 6.55 2.60 -0.59
C GLY A 111 5.90 1.38 0.07
N THR A 112 4.55 1.30 0.06
CA THR A 112 3.74 0.26 0.69
C THR A 112 3.31 -0.78 -0.31
N GLY A 113 3.63 -2.06 -0.04
CA GLY A 113 3.05 -3.21 -0.73
C GLY A 113 2.15 -3.97 0.23
N MET A 114 0.92 -4.21 -0.18
CA MET A 114 -0.08 -4.87 0.67
C MET A 114 -0.86 -5.89 -0.15
N VAL A 115 -1.22 -7.00 0.48
CA VAL A 115 -2.00 -8.06 -0.16
C VAL A 115 -3.27 -8.29 0.64
N PHE A 116 -4.40 -8.34 -0.06
CA PHE A 116 -5.70 -8.48 0.59
C PHE A 116 -6.49 -9.67 0.05
N ASP A 117 -7.34 -10.21 0.91
CA ASP A 117 -8.45 -11.04 0.50
C ASP A 117 -9.50 -10.17 -0.18
N THR A 118 -9.98 -10.59 -1.36
CA THR A 118 -10.98 -9.84 -2.11
C THR A 118 -12.42 -10.23 -1.81
N GLN A 119 -12.62 -11.18 -0.87
CA GLN A 119 -13.93 -11.59 -0.42
C GLN A 119 -14.42 -10.65 0.68
N VAL A 120 -15.37 -9.79 0.37
CA VAL A 120 -15.92 -8.79 1.30
C VAL A 120 -17.43 -8.87 1.34
N ASN A 121 -18.01 -9.05 2.53
CA ASN A 121 -19.45 -9.12 2.73
C ASN A 121 -20.16 -10.11 1.76
N GLY A 122 -19.55 -11.27 1.51
CA GLY A 122 -20.08 -12.30 0.61
C GLY A 122 -19.88 -12.00 -0.89
N ARG A 123 -19.26 -10.88 -1.26
CA ARG A 123 -18.95 -10.49 -2.63
C ARG A 123 -17.48 -10.69 -2.94
N LYS A 124 -17.17 -11.16 -4.13
CA LYS A 124 -15.82 -11.18 -4.66
C LYS A 124 -15.59 -9.89 -5.45
N LEU A 125 -14.61 -9.11 -5.01
CA LEU A 125 -14.27 -7.83 -5.64
C LEU A 125 -13.08 -7.96 -6.58
N THR A 126 -13.03 -7.06 -7.57
CA THR A 126 -11.92 -6.86 -8.50
C THR A 126 -11.57 -5.37 -8.44
N PHE A 127 -10.29 -5.05 -8.39
CA PHE A 127 -9.85 -3.69 -8.12
C PHE A 127 -9.13 -3.06 -9.31
N GLY A 128 -9.36 -1.75 -9.49
CA GLY A 128 -8.68 -0.89 -10.44
C GLY A 128 -8.02 0.31 -9.75
N VAL A 129 -7.18 1.03 -10.50
CA VAL A 129 -6.52 2.25 -10.03
C VAL A 129 -7.45 3.43 -10.29
N SER A 130 -7.86 4.13 -9.23
CA SER A 130 -8.78 5.27 -9.36
C SER A 130 -8.12 6.52 -9.95
N GLY A 131 -6.79 6.63 -9.84
CA GLY A 131 -6.06 7.87 -10.10
C GLY A 131 -6.14 8.89 -8.97
N LEU A 132 -6.85 8.58 -7.89
CA LEU A 132 -7.06 9.44 -6.73
C LEU A 132 -6.19 9.01 -5.54
N LEU A 133 -5.90 9.98 -4.67
CA LEU A 133 -5.08 9.80 -3.48
C LEU A 133 -5.78 10.36 -2.25
N TYR A 134 -5.54 9.74 -1.10
CA TYR A 134 -5.88 10.27 0.22
C TYR A 134 -4.64 10.18 1.11
N GLN A 135 -4.19 11.33 1.65
CA GLN A 135 -2.98 11.40 2.48
C GLN A 135 -1.73 10.82 1.79
N SER A 136 -1.52 11.14 0.51
CA SER A 136 -0.49 10.57 -0.38
C SER A 136 -0.61 9.06 -0.64
N ASP A 137 -1.58 8.37 -0.07
CA ASP A 137 -1.85 6.95 -0.30
C ASP A 137 -2.81 6.75 -1.46
N MET A 138 -2.59 5.69 -2.23
CA MET A 138 -3.46 5.37 -3.36
C MET A 138 -4.86 4.99 -2.91
N LEU A 139 -5.86 5.45 -3.65
CA LEU A 139 -7.22 4.95 -3.56
C LEU A 139 -7.45 3.95 -4.69
N LEU A 140 -7.76 2.70 -4.32
CA LEU A 140 -8.29 1.73 -5.25
C LEU A 140 -9.77 2.01 -5.49
N TYR A 141 -10.33 1.51 -6.58
CA TYR A 141 -11.78 1.36 -6.70
C TYR A 141 -12.14 -0.09 -6.99
N ASP A 142 -13.29 -0.56 -6.52
CA ASP A 142 -13.79 -1.87 -6.93
C ASP A 142 -14.70 -1.77 -8.16
N HIS A 143 -14.55 -2.72 -9.10
CA HIS A 143 -15.32 -2.74 -10.36
C HIS A 143 -16.81 -3.05 -10.15
N GLN A 144 -17.20 -3.61 -9.00
CA GLN A 144 -18.57 -4.06 -8.74
C GLN A 144 -19.46 -2.93 -8.23
N THR A 145 -18.88 -1.98 -7.47
CA THR A 145 -19.66 -0.90 -6.85
C THR A 145 -19.08 0.49 -7.08
N GLU A 146 -17.90 0.57 -7.70
CA GLU A 146 -17.13 1.80 -7.90
C GLU A 146 -16.84 2.57 -6.60
N SER A 147 -16.88 1.90 -5.45
CA SER A 147 -16.48 2.47 -4.17
C SER A 147 -14.97 2.66 -4.13
N LEU A 148 -14.51 3.76 -3.50
CA LEU A 148 -13.09 4.01 -3.30
C LEU A 148 -12.60 3.34 -1.99
N TRP A 149 -11.39 2.79 -2.04
CA TRP A 149 -10.76 2.06 -0.95
C TRP A 149 -9.38 2.63 -0.67
N SER A 150 -9.10 3.02 0.57
CA SER A 150 -7.75 3.39 0.99
C SER A 150 -6.92 2.14 1.24
N GLN A 151 -5.75 2.06 0.61
CA GLN A 151 -4.83 0.94 0.76
C GLN A 151 -4.42 0.76 2.23
N ILE A 152 -3.84 1.79 2.85
CA ILE A 152 -3.30 1.70 4.21
C ILE A 152 -4.42 1.52 5.26
N LYS A 153 -5.58 2.21 5.10
CA LYS A 153 -6.73 1.99 5.99
C LYS A 153 -7.34 0.60 5.81
N SER A 154 -7.11 -0.06 4.68
CA SER A 154 -7.76 -1.33 4.33
C SER A 154 -9.29 -1.22 4.39
N GLU A 155 -9.86 -0.10 3.96
CA GLU A 155 -11.26 0.26 4.16
C GLU A 155 -11.83 0.98 2.95
N ALA A 156 -13.08 0.68 2.60
CA ALA A 156 -13.86 1.47 1.65
C ALA A 156 -14.16 2.84 2.26
N VAL A 157 -13.71 3.91 1.63
CA VAL A 157 -13.81 5.27 2.14
C VAL A 157 -14.89 6.11 1.49
N THR A 158 -15.39 5.69 0.30
CA THR A 158 -16.56 6.31 -0.34
C THR A 158 -17.45 5.26 -1.00
N GLY A 159 -18.65 5.68 -1.43
CA GLY A 159 -19.58 4.85 -2.18
C GLY A 159 -20.39 3.88 -1.33
N SER A 160 -21.05 2.92 -1.99
CA SER A 160 -21.98 1.99 -1.34
C SER A 160 -21.31 1.02 -0.35
N MET A 161 -19.98 0.79 -0.49
CA MET A 161 -19.20 -0.07 0.39
C MET A 161 -18.56 0.67 1.57
N THR A 162 -18.79 1.98 1.75
CA THR A 162 -18.19 2.79 2.83
C THR A 162 -18.23 2.08 4.17
N GLY A 163 -17.06 1.95 4.84
CA GLY A 163 -16.88 1.27 6.12
C GLY A 163 -16.61 -0.24 6.01
N ALA A 164 -16.78 -0.85 4.83
CA ALA A 164 -16.37 -2.24 4.62
C ALA A 164 -14.84 -2.37 4.66
N ARG A 165 -14.32 -3.49 5.16
CA ARG A 165 -12.88 -3.68 5.36
C ARG A 165 -12.33 -4.83 4.54
N LEU A 166 -11.15 -4.60 3.96
CA LEU A 166 -10.32 -5.64 3.36
C LEU A 166 -9.53 -6.37 4.44
N LYS A 167 -9.42 -7.67 4.32
CA LYS A 167 -8.58 -8.48 5.20
C LYS A 167 -7.15 -8.46 4.69
N LEU A 168 -6.27 -7.78 5.42
CA LEU A 168 -4.83 -7.78 5.15
C LEU A 168 -4.26 -9.19 5.34
N LEU A 169 -3.40 -9.62 4.43
CA LEU A 169 -2.68 -10.88 4.47
C LEU A 169 -1.18 -10.65 4.70
N PRO A 170 -0.47 -11.61 5.33
CA PRO A 170 0.98 -11.54 5.42
C PRO A 170 1.62 -11.47 4.04
N SER A 171 2.58 -10.55 3.89
CA SER A 171 3.38 -10.40 2.68
C SER A 171 4.77 -9.90 3.04
N THR A 172 5.76 -10.24 2.23
CA THR A 172 7.17 -9.99 2.53
C THR A 172 7.78 -9.07 1.48
N HIS A 173 8.26 -7.89 1.91
CA HIS A 173 9.13 -7.04 1.10
C HIS A 173 10.57 -7.49 1.24
N THR A 174 11.17 -7.99 0.16
CA THR A 174 12.56 -8.46 0.17
C THR A 174 13.23 -8.25 -1.19
N ASN A 175 14.48 -8.71 -1.37
CA ASN A 175 15.09 -8.79 -2.68
C ASN A 175 14.86 -10.18 -3.30
N TRP A 176 15.05 -10.27 -4.61
CA TRP A 176 14.81 -11.49 -5.36
C TRP A 176 15.66 -12.68 -4.87
N GLU A 177 16.96 -12.47 -4.64
CA GLU A 177 17.87 -13.54 -4.17
C GLU A 177 17.35 -14.20 -2.88
N SER A 178 16.92 -13.38 -1.91
CA SER A 178 16.38 -13.87 -0.64
C SER A 178 15.03 -14.53 -0.77
N TRP A 179 14.13 -13.96 -1.57
CA TRP A 179 12.82 -14.56 -1.80
C TRP A 179 12.95 -15.94 -2.43
N LYS A 180 13.74 -16.05 -3.49
CA LYS A 180 14.00 -17.33 -4.18
C LYS A 180 14.68 -18.36 -3.27
N ALA A 181 15.60 -17.94 -2.41
CA ALA A 181 16.25 -18.84 -1.45
C ALA A 181 15.26 -19.40 -0.43
N MET A 182 14.29 -18.59 0.03
CA MET A 182 13.22 -19.04 0.93
C MET A 182 12.14 -19.87 0.23
N HIS A 183 11.91 -19.61 -1.05
CA HIS A 183 10.81 -20.18 -1.84
C HIS A 183 11.29 -20.57 -3.24
N PRO A 184 12.07 -21.67 -3.38
CA PRO A 184 12.69 -22.03 -4.67
C PRO A 184 11.67 -22.35 -5.77
N ASP A 185 10.49 -22.85 -5.40
CA ASP A 185 9.39 -23.17 -6.33
C ASP A 185 8.46 -21.99 -6.61
N THR A 186 8.88 -20.77 -6.25
CA THR A 186 8.07 -19.58 -6.47
C THR A 186 7.87 -19.31 -7.96
N VAL A 187 6.69 -18.79 -8.31
CA VAL A 187 6.48 -18.20 -9.64
C VAL A 187 6.49 -16.68 -9.53
N VAL A 188 6.89 -16.03 -10.61
CA VAL A 188 7.15 -14.59 -10.66
C VAL A 188 6.19 -13.94 -11.65
N LEU A 189 5.57 -12.81 -11.28
CA LEU A 189 4.76 -12.03 -12.20
C LEU A 189 5.61 -11.63 -13.41
N SER A 190 5.14 -11.99 -14.60
CA SER A 190 5.81 -11.70 -15.87
C SER A 190 5.76 -10.21 -16.20
N ASP A 191 6.75 -9.75 -16.96
CA ASP A 191 6.80 -8.42 -17.57
C ASP A 191 5.99 -8.31 -18.88
N ASP A 192 5.24 -9.36 -19.24
CA ASP A 192 4.25 -9.35 -20.33
C ASP A 192 2.81 -9.40 -19.81
N PRO A 193 2.33 -8.37 -19.10
CA PRO A 193 0.93 -8.29 -18.67
C PRO A 193 -0.01 -7.78 -19.78
N GLY A 194 0.48 -7.61 -21.00
CA GLY A 194 -0.29 -7.08 -22.14
C GLY A 194 -0.16 -5.56 -22.33
N TYR A 195 0.76 -4.91 -21.62
CA TYR A 195 1.00 -3.46 -21.72
C TYR A 195 2.45 -3.17 -22.14
N GLY A 196 2.65 -2.33 -23.15
CA GLY A 196 3.98 -1.96 -23.65
C GLY A 196 4.71 -0.96 -22.73
N ARG A 197 5.19 -1.43 -21.57
CA ARG A 197 5.95 -0.62 -20.62
C ARG A 197 7.43 -1.01 -20.60
N ASN A 198 8.31 -0.05 -20.36
CA ASN A 198 9.72 -0.31 -20.09
C ASN A 198 9.93 -0.45 -18.58
N TYR A 199 9.92 -1.69 -18.07
CA TYR A 199 10.06 -1.99 -16.63
C TYR A 199 11.49 -1.80 -16.10
N ASP A 200 12.50 -1.59 -16.94
CA ASP A 200 13.83 -1.21 -16.48
C ASP A 200 13.96 0.29 -16.17
N ARG A 201 12.94 1.09 -16.55
CA ARG A 201 12.82 2.50 -16.17
C ARG A 201 11.95 2.62 -14.93
N ASP A 202 12.51 3.17 -13.85
CA ASP A 202 11.75 3.51 -12.65
C ASP A 202 11.12 4.90 -12.80
N PRO A 203 9.76 5.03 -12.86
CA PRO A 203 9.09 6.32 -12.93
C PRO A 203 9.24 7.15 -11.66
N TYR A 204 9.66 6.55 -10.54
CA TYR A 204 9.85 7.17 -9.23
C TYR A 204 11.33 7.29 -8.84
N GLN A 205 12.25 7.22 -9.80
CA GLN A 205 13.69 7.30 -9.55
C GLN A 205 14.05 8.54 -8.71
N GLY A 206 14.78 8.31 -7.61
CA GLY A 206 15.21 9.37 -6.70
C GLY A 206 14.14 9.81 -5.68
N TYR A 207 12.89 9.35 -5.79
CA TYR A 207 11.85 9.75 -4.85
C TYR A 207 12.10 9.23 -3.43
N GLU A 208 12.59 8.00 -3.27
CA GLU A 208 12.85 7.39 -1.96
C GLU A 208 13.89 8.17 -1.13
N THR A 209 14.86 8.80 -1.79
CA THR A 209 15.93 9.57 -1.14
C THR A 209 15.61 11.05 -0.93
N SER A 210 14.57 11.56 -1.58
CA SER A 210 14.12 12.95 -1.46
C SER A 210 13.30 13.16 -0.19
N GLU A 211 13.50 14.25 0.54
CA GLU A 211 12.63 14.64 1.65
C GLU A 211 11.25 15.15 1.19
N ARG A 212 11.15 15.62 -0.05
CA ARG A 212 9.91 16.17 -0.60
C ARG A 212 8.88 15.08 -0.83
N LEU A 213 7.66 15.29 -0.32
CA LEU A 213 6.47 14.51 -0.68
C LEU A 213 5.84 15.09 -1.95
N MET A 214 5.35 14.23 -2.85
CA MET A 214 4.65 14.68 -4.06
C MET A 214 3.28 15.25 -3.74
N PHE A 215 2.60 14.67 -2.74
CA PHE A 215 1.27 15.10 -2.29
C PHE A 215 1.27 15.37 -0.79
N GLY A 216 0.35 16.20 -0.31
CA GLY A 216 0.24 16.59 1.08
C GLY A 216 -0.24 15.46 2.00
N VAL A 217 0.11 15.59 3.28
CA VAL A 217 -0.37 14.74 4.37
C VAL A 217 -0.71 15.60 5.59
N ASN A 218 -1.72 15.19 6.36
CA ASN A 218 -2.21 15.99 7.50
C ASN A 218 -1.36 15.82 8.75
N ALA A 219 -0.64 14.68 8.89
CA ALA A 219 0.20 14.42 10.05
C ALA A 219 1.65 14.17 9.65
N THR A 220 2.58 14.91 10.26
CA THR A 220 4.02 14.76 10.03
C THR A 220 4.77 14.69 11.35
N ASN A 221 5.92 14.04 11.33
CA ASN A 221 6.83 13.98 12.47
C ASN A 221 8.27 14.01 11.93
N LYS A 222 9.10 14.93 12.44
CA LYS A 222 10.43 15.23 11.91
C LYS A 222 11.57 14.41 12.52
N LYS A 223 11.29 13.44 13.41
CA LYS A 223 12.33 12.67 14.11
C LYS A 223 13.24 11.86 13.18
N TYR A 224 12.71 11.40 12.04
CA TYR A 224 13.43 10.62 11.03
C TYR A 224 13.18 11.21 9.64
N HIS A 225 13.95 10.78 8.65
CA HIS A 225 13.65 11.07 7.25
C HIS A 225 12.21 10.64 6.92
N PRO A 226 11.41 11.44 6.18
CA PRO A 226 10.00 11.10 5.91
C PRO A 226 9.85 9.74 5.23
N LYS A 227 10.80 9.37 4.37
CA LYS A 227 10.83 8.07 3.68
C LYS A 227 11.75 7.03 4.33
N GLU A 228 12.07 7.20 5.62
CA GLU A 228 12.62 6.09 6.40
C GLU A 228 11.69 4.88 6.30
N LYS A 229 12.24 3.71 5.94
CA LYS A 229 11.44 2.47 5.89
C LYS A 229 11.09 2.03 7.31
N VAL A 230 9.84 1.67 7.49
CA VAL A 230 9.33 1.08 8.72
C VAL A 230 8.58 -0.20 8.41
N ILE A 231 8.54 -1.12 9.38
CA ILE A 231 7.50 -2.13 9.43
C ILE A 231 6.54 -1.77 10.55
N GLY A 232 5.28 -1.57 10.20
CA GLY A 232 4.19 -1.24 11.11
C GLY A 232 3.28 -2.44 11.35
N VAL A 233 2.81 -2.57 12.59
CA VAL A 233 1.84 -3.63 12.97
C VAL A 233 0.69 -3.00 13.74
N GLU A 234 -0.52 -3.50 13.45
CA GLU A 234 -1.74 -3.21 14.19
C GLU A 234 -2.20 -4.47 14.91
N ILE A 235 -2.38 -4.38 16.22
CA ILE A 235 -2.91 -5.47 17.06
C ILE A 235 -4.05 -4.91 17.92
N GLY A 236 -5.27 -5.25 17.54
CA GLY A 236 -6.47 -4.63 18.12
C GLY A 236 -6.54 -3.14 17.76
N LYS A 237 -6.46 -2.26 18.75
CA LYS A 237 -6.42 -0.80 18.55
C LYS A 237 -5.00 -0.21 18.69
N ALA A 238 -4.01 -1.03 19.06
CA ALA A 238 -2.65 -0.56 19.26
C ALA A 238 -1.83 -0.69 17.97
N THR A 239 -1.12 0.36 17.62
CA THR A 239 -0.21 0.40 16.49
C THR A 239 1.22 0.63 16.95
N LYS A 240 2.18 -0.06 16.32
CA LYS A 240 3.60 0.15 16.59
C LYS A 240 4.41 0.05 15.31
N ALA A 241 5.33 0.98 15.14
CA ALA A 241 6.25 1.05 14.02
C ALA A 241 7.69 0.76 14.45
N TYR A 242 8.41 0.04 13.61
CA TYR A 242 9.81 -0.32 13.79
C TYR A 242 10.62 0.23 12.63
N PRO A 243 11.30 1.40 12.80
CA PRO A 243 12.17 1.95 11.76
C PRO A 243 13.33 1.00 11.45
N PHE A 244 13.66 0.82 10.19
CA PHE A 244 14.74 -0.08 9.77
C PHE A 244 16.09 0.41 10.27
N SER A 245 16.29 1.73 10.39
CA SER A 245 17.49 2.32 11.03
C SER A 245 17.63 1.90 12.49
N GLU A 246 16.52 1.76 13.23
CA GLU A 246 16.53 1.29 14.62
C GLU A 246 16.66 -0.24 14.70
N LEU A 247 15.95 -0.99 13.84
CA LEU A 247 16.09 -2.44 13.76
C LEU A 247 17.53 -2.87 13.42
N SER A 248 18.23 -2.06 12.62
CA SER A 248 19.63 -2.35 12.28
C SER A 248 20.61 -2.24 13.44
N LYS A 249 20.22 -1.63 14.56
CA LYS A 249 21.00 -1.54 15.80
C LYS A 249 20.63 -2.65 16.80
N ALA A 250 19.48 -3.26 16.63
CA ALA A 250 18.96 -4.29 17.54
C ALA A 250 19.42 -5.70 17.13
N LYS A 251 19.29 -6.66 18.07
CA LYS A 251 19.45 -8.08 17.76
C LYS A 251 18.22 -8.58 17.01
N SER A 252 18.42 -9.50 16.06
CA SER A 252 17.33 -10.18 15.33
C SER A 252 17.28 -11.66 15.76
N PRO A 253 16.11 -12.22 16.17
CA PRO A 253 14.85 -11.51 16.28
C PRO A 253 14.80 -10.56 17.48
N LEU A 254 14.18 -9.41 17.29
CA LEU A 254 13.82 -8.50 18.37
C LEU A 254 12.50 -9.00 19.00
N LYS A 255 12.49 -9.23 20.32
CA LYS A 255 11.29 -9.57 21.08
C LYS A 255 10.63 -8.30 21.59
N ASP A 256 9.31 -8.19 21.44
CA ASP A 256 8.52 -7.05 21.89
C ASP A 256 7.09 -7.49 22.28
N VAL A 257 6.35 -6.58 22.90
CA VAL A 257 4.95 -6.79 23.29
C VAL A 257 4.10 -5.63 22.78
N VAL A 258 3.06 -5.94 22.00
CA VAL A 258 2.09 -4.95 21.50
C VAL A 258 0.69 -5.38 21.94
N ALA A 259 -0.06 -4.49 22.59
CA ALA A 259 -1.39 -4.80 23.16
C ALA A 259 -1.40 -6.09 24.00
N LYS A 260 -0.38 -6.28 24.85
CA LYS A 260 -0.19 -7.48 25.69
C LYS A 260 0.05 -8.78 24.89
N LYS A 261 0.25 -8.71 23.58
CA LYS A 261 0.59 -9.86 22.74
C LYS A 261 2.09 -9.86 22.46
N PRO A 262 2.83 -10.91 22.84
CA PRO A 262 4.24 -11.09 22.49
C PRO A 262 4.38 -11.27 20.98
N ILE A 263 5.39 -10.60 20.42
CA ILE A 263 5.74 -10.68 19.02
C ILE A 263 7.26 -10.75 18.85
N GLN A 264 7.70 -11.21 17.70
CA GLN A 264 9.10 -11.26 17.31
C GLN A 264 9.26 -10.58 15.95
N ILE A 265 10.19 -9.63 15.89
CA ILE A 265 10.52 -8.92 14.66
C ILE A 265 11.85 -9.49 14.15
N PHE A 266 11.79 -10.17 13.00
CA PHE A 266 12.95 -10.66 12.28
C PHE A 266 13.39 -9.58 11.29
N TYR A 267 14.63 -9.14 11.38
CA TYR A 267 15.17 -8.13 10.46
C TYR A 267 16.50 -8.59 9.89
N ASP A 268 16.58 -8.62 8.56
CA ASP A 268 17.83 -8.82 7.84
C ASP A 268 18.29 -7.48 7.23
N ARG A 269 19.41 -6.99 7.74
CA ARG A 269 20.00 -5.72 7.31
C ARG A 269 20.49 -5.78 5.86
N LYS A 270 21.04 -6.91 5.41
CA LYS A 270 21.61 -7.05 4.06
C LYS A 270 20.54 -6.93 3.00
N THR A 271 19.39 -7.53 3.23
CA THR A 271 18.28 -7.58 2.28
C THR A 271 17.20 -6.55 2.58
N ARG A 272 17.33 -5.83 3.72
CA ARG A 272 16.31 -4.88 4.23
C ARG A 272 14.93 -5.54 4.29
N THR A 273 14.88 -6.73 4.83
CA THR A 273 13.67 -7.54 4.99
C THR A 273 13.25 -7.53 6.44
N ALA A 274 12.01 -7.21 6.72
CA ALA A 274 11.44 -7.30 8.05
C ALA A 274 10.16 -8.14 8.03
N ILE A 275 10.01 -9.05 9.01
CA ILE A 275 8.85 -9.92 9.18
C ILE A 275 8.48 -9.91 10.66
N ILE A 276 7.19 -9.86 10.97
CA ILE A 276 6.69 -9.97 12.34
C ILE A 276 6.00 -11.31 12.52
N ARG A 277 6.31 -12.02 13.62
CA ARG A 277 5.71 -13.31 13.96
C ARG A 277 5.17 -13.31 15.38
N ASP A 278 4.15 -14.14 15.61
CA ASP A 278 3.64 -14.43 16.95
C ASP A 278 4.48 -15.52 17.66
N GLU A 279 4.11 -15.87 18.87
CA GLU A 279 4.78 -16.91 19.67
C GLU A 279 4.68 -18.32 19.05
N GLN A 280 3.68 -18.55 18.20
CA GLN A 280 3.52 -19.79 17.45
C GLN A 280 4.29 -19.77 16.11
N ASN A 281 5.17 -18.76 15.91
CA ASN A 281 5.96 -18.55 14.70
C ASN A 281 5.13 -18.32 13.42
N ARG A 282 3.86 -17.89 13.57
CA ARG A 282 2.98 -17.51 12.45
C ARG A 282 3.21 -16.05 12.09
N GLU A 283 3.26 -15.74 10.82
CA GLU A 283 3.39 -14.36 10.37
C GLU A 283 2.16 -13.53 10.72
N ILE A 284 2.39 -12.37 11.32
CA ILE A 284 1.35 -11.37 11.60
C ILE A 284 1.30 -10.41 10.39
N PRO A 285 0.12 -10.16 9.81
CA PRO A 285 -0.04 -9.13 8.78
C PRO A 285 0.55 -7.81 9.27
N SER A 286 1.46 -7.26 8.49
CA SER A 286 2.19 -6.03 8.82
C SER A 286 2.45 -5.24 7.54
N VAL A 287 2.69 -3.95 7.67
CA VAL A 287 2.87 -3.03 6.55
C VAL A 287 4.30 -2.54 6.52
N VAL A 288 5.02 -2.84 5.44
CA VAL A 288 6.31 -2.21 5.16
C VAL A 288 6.06 -1.01 4.25
N GLY A 289 6.54 0.16 4.65
CA GLY A 289 6.35 1.38 3.87
C GLY A 289 7.25 2.51 4.35
N PHE A 290 7.02 3.70 3.79
CA PHE A 290 7.66 4.91 4.29
C PHE A 290 7.01 5.36 5.60
N ARG A 291 7.84 5.88 6.49
CA ARG A 291 7.42 6.32 7.81
C ARG A 291 6.33 7.39 7.76
N PHE A 292 6.41 8.37 6.85
CA PHE A 292 5.39 9.41 6.73
C PHE A 292 4.00 8.81 6.45
N ALA A 293 3.95 7.80 5.55
CA ALA A 293 2.71 7.13 5.18
C ALA A 293 2.10 6.39 6.38
N TRP A 294 2.90 5.56 7.07
CA TRP A 294 2.44 4.90 8.28
C TRP A 294 1.95 5.89 9.35
N TYR A 295 2.76 6.95 9.62
CA TYR A 295 2.45 7.92 10.66
C TYR A 295 1.18 8.72 10.38
N THR A 296 0.92 9.08 9.13
CA THR A 296 -0.28 9.82 8.73
C THR A 296 -1.57 9.06 9.04
N PHE A 297 -1.56 7.74 8.84
CA PHE A 297 -2.72 6.89 9.13
C PHE A 297 -2.76 6.42 10.60
N HIS A 298 -1.64 6.47 11.30
CA HIS A 298 -1.48 6.02 12.69
C HIS A 298 -0.71 7.07 13.51
N PRO A 299 -1.24 8.28 13.73
CA PRO A 299 -0.51 9.37 14.40
C PRO A 299 -0.16 9.04 15.86
N GLU A 300 -0.96 8.18 16.52
CA GLU A 300 -0.73 7.71 17.89
C GLU A 300 0.18 6.46 17.97
N THR A 301 0.80 6.08 16.85
CA THR A 301 1.63 4.87 16.80
C THR A 301 2.82 4.96 17.74
N LEU A 302 3.07 3.90 18.50
CA LEU A 302 4.32 3.75 19.22
C LEU A 302 5.46 3.53 18.22
N VAL A 303 6.64 4.08 18.52
CA VAL A 303 7.82 3.93 17.67
C VAL A 303 8.93 3.27 18.46
N PHE A 304 9.42 2.14 17.95
CA PHE A 304 10.58 1.47 18.52
C PHE A 304 11.84 2.34 18.34
N SER A 305 12.65 2.41 19.38
CA SER A 305 13.99 3.01 19.37
C SER A 305 14.95 2.05 20.06
N ALA A 306 16.02 1.68 19.38
CA ALA A 306 17.08 0.88 19.99
C ALA A 306 17.78 1.71 21.09
N LYS A 307 18.12 1.04 22.19
CA LYS A 307 18.89 1.63 23.30
C LYS A 307 20.38 1.64 22.97
#